data_325e3f44ea87a602b4bd36edbfa07728
#
_entry.id   325e3f44ea87a602b4bd36edbfa07728
#
_cell.length_a   1.000
_cell.length_b   1.000
_cell.length_c   1.000
_cell.angle_alpha   90.00
_cell.angle_beta   90.00
_cell.angle_gamma   90.00
#
_symmetry.space_group_name_H-M   'P 1'
#
loop_
_entity.id
_entity.type
_entity.pdbx_description
1 polymer ?
#
loop_
_entity_poly.entity_id
_entity_poly.type
_entity_poly.pdbx_seq_one_letter_code
_entity_poly.pdbx_strand_id
1 'polypeptide(L)'
;MSTKTTCFEVFEKCVQAVQAGELIESANKKDKEFHFQNWFEQRLRMLAVHFDPPRRNAYPDFSLVEYAEGYEVKGLAWPGRERDYDSNSQIPVGYHHGRQIFYVFGRYPADPAAHQDIGNGRSQYPIIDLVLCHGDFLNADRSYVHKNKNIKSFGTYGDIMIRDRKMYVAPTPFSLTEGTTGLLTLIVPEELSAPEPFQNVGLLVRTESTDMVVGYSFDLRTNELQATLAPNPSAGTQHRFVAYRLKTQSTKPVSMLVPTADFATDTIEDEAS
;
A
#
# COMPACT_ATOMS: atom_id res chain seq x y z
N MET A 1 27.52 6.72 -5.20
CA MET A 1 26.74 7.31 -6.31
C MET A 1 25.32 7.44 -5.80
N SER A 2 24.79 8.68 -5.71
CA SER A 2 23.36 8.87 -5.38
C SER A 2 22.55 8.30 -6.54
N THR A 3 21.86 7.20 -6.30
CA THR A 3 20.89 6.67 -7.26
C THR A 3 19.77 7.69 -7.39
N LYS A 4 19.64 8.30 -8.58
CA LYS A 4 18.56 9.25 -8.86
C LYS A 4 17.24 8.48 -8.68
N THR A 5 16.43 8.91 -7.72
CA THR A 5 15.10 8.35 -7.48
C THR A 5 14.04 9.13 -8.26
N THR A 6 13.02 8.43 -8.77
CA THR A 6 11.90 9.05 -9.49
C THR A 6 10.68 9.31 -8.60
N CYS A 7 10.69 8.83 -7.34
CA CYS A 7 9.51 8.84 -6.48
C CYS A 7 8.94 10.25 -6.21
N PHE A 8 9.80 11.27 -6.16
CA PHE A 8 9.36 12.67 -6.02
C PHE A 8 8.62 13.17 -7.26
N GLU A 9 9.19 12.92 -8.45
CA GLU A 9 8.59 13.32 -9.73
C GLU A 9 7.28 12.57 -9.99
N VAL A 10 7.23 11.27 -9.67
CA VAL A 10 6.01 10.45 -9.76
C VAL A 10 4.93 10.98 -8.82
N PHE A 11 5.28 11.26 -7.57
CA PHE A 11 4.35 11.82 -6.61
C PHE A 11 3.83 13.21 -7.05
N GLU A 12 4.70 14.06 -7.57
CA GLU A 12 4.30 15.37 -8.10
C GLU A 12 3.26 15.22 -9.22
N LYS A 13 3.43 14.25 -10.15
CA LYS A 13 2.43 13.96 -11.19
C LYS A 13 1.11 13.47 -10.61
N CYS A 14 1.14 12.68 -9.56
CA CYS A 14 -0.08 12.29 -8.86
C CYS A 14 -0.80 13.51 -8.25
N VAL A 15 -0.06 14.42 -7.61
CA VAL A 15 -0.63 15.66 -7.05
C VAL A 15 -1.23 16.54 -8.14
N GLN A 16 -0.51 16.76 -9.23
CA GLN A 16 -0.97 17.57 -10.37
C GLN A 16 -2.28 17.02 -10.96
N ALA A 17 -2.37 15.69 -11.13
CA ALA A 17 -3.56 15.04 -11.67
C ALA A 17 -4.77 15.18 -10.73
N VAL A 18 -4.60 14.97 -9.43
CA VAL A 18 -5.68 15.14 -8.45
C VAL A 18 -6.13 16.60 -8.38
N GLN A 19 -5.21 17.55 -8.40
CA GLN A 19 -5.52 18.99 -8.41
C GLN A 19 -6.22 19.43 -9.71
N ALA A 20 -5.91 18.79 -10.84
CA ALA A 20 -6.59 19.00 -12.11
C ALA A 20 -7.99 18.34 -12.15
N GLY A 21 -8.38 17.59 -11.13
CA GLY A 21 -9.67 16.88 -11.07
C GLY A 21 -9.70 15.63 -11.96
N GLU A 22 -8.55 15.05 -12.29
CA GLU A 22 -8.52 13.81 -13.07
C GLU A 22 -9.12 12.64 -12.28
N LEU A 23 -10.11 11.99 -12.88
CA LEU A 23 -10.86 10.92 -12.25
C LEU A 23 -10.28 9.54 -12.57
N ILE A 24 -10.47 8.60 -11.67
CA ILE A 24 -10.27 7.19 -11.97
C ILE A 24 -11.40 6.74 -12.88
N GLU A 25 -11.05 6.03 -13.96
CA GLU A 25 -12.03 5.46 -14.88
C GLU A 25 -12.16 3.95 -14.68
N SER A 26 -13.37 3.51 -14.40
CA SER A 26 -13.73 2.09 -14.30
C SER A 26 -14.13 1.58 -15.67
N ALA A 27 -13.38 0.62 -16.22
CA ALA A 27 -13.67 0.02 -17.51
C ALA A 27 -14.89 -0.92 -17.50
N ASN A 28 -15.18 -1.54 -16.35
CA ASN A 28 -16.39 -2.35 -16.11
C ASN A 28 -16.55 -2.62 -14.61
N LYS A 29 -17.76 -3.06 -14.19
CA LYS A 29 -18.06 -3.31 -12.76
C LYS A 29 -17.27 -4.45 -12.11
N LYS A 30 -16.55 -5.25 -12.87
CA LYS A 30 -15.86 -6.47 -12.38
C LYS A 30 -14.38 -6.26 -12.08
N ASP A 31 -13.72 -5.27 -12.70
CA ASP A 31 -12.26 -5.08 -12.61
C ASP A 31 -11.88 -3.93 -11.68
N LYS A 32 -12.35 -3.96 -10.43
CA LYS A 32 -12.08 -2.90 -9.45
C LYS A 32 -10.59 -2.71 -9.15
N GLU A 33 -9.80 -3.77 -9.25
CA GLU A 33 -8.38 -3.76 -8.88
C GLU A 33 -7.51 -2.95 -9.88
N PHE A 34 -7.87 -2.96 -11.17
CA PHE A 34 -7.07 -2.32 -12.22
C PHE A 34 -7.37 -0.85 -12.46
N HIS A 35 -8.45 -0.30 -11.91
CA HIS A 35 -8.85 1.08 -12.23
C HIS A 35 -7.84 2.10 -11.71
N PHE A 36 -7.46 1.98 -10.45
CA PHE A 36 -6.47 2.86 -9.84
C PHE A 36 -5.08 2.61 -10.41
N GLN A 37 -4.75 1.35 -10.71
CA GLN A 37 -3.50 0.98 -11.37
C GLN A 37 -3.36 1.64 -12.75
N ASN A 38 -4.42 1.64 -13.57
CA ASN A 38 -4.44 2.31 -14.87
C ASN A 38 -4.31 3.84 -14.73
N TRP A 39 -4.97 4.43 -13.73
CA TRP A 39 -4.80 5.85 -13.42
C TRP A 39 -3.35 6.16 -13.06
N PHE A 40 -2.69 5.35 -12.23
CA PHE A 40 -1.29 5.53 -11.85
C PHE A 40 -0.34 5.31 -13.04
N GLU A 41 -0.60 4.32 -13.88
CA GLU A 41 0.18 4.07 -15.11
C GLU A 41 0.30 5.32 -15.98
N GLN A 42 -0.78 6.09 -16.11
CA GLN A 42 -0.75 7.34 -16.87
C GLN A 42 0.25 8.36 -16.28
N ARG A 43 0.44 8.37 -14.95
CA ARG A 43 1.44 9.24 -14.29
C ARG A 43 2.85 8.87 -14.70
N LEU A 44 3.16 7.56 -14.74
CA LEU A 44 4.46 7.08 -15.23
C LEU A 44 4.67 7.44 -16.70
N ARG A 45 3.65 7.28 -17.54
CA ARG A 45 3.72 7.66 -18.97
C ARG A 45 3.95 9.15 -19.17
N MET A 46 3.37 10.02 -18.34
CA MET A 46 3.58 11.48 -18.40
C MET A 46 5.03 11.87 -18.06
N LEU A 47 5.76 11.08 -17.32
CA LEU A 47 7.18 11.27 -17.03
C LEU A 47 8.10 10.71 -18.13
N ALA A 48 7.52 10.08 -19.16
CA ALA A 48 8.26 9.40 -20.23
C ALA A 48 9.24 8.33 -19.71
N VAL A 49 8.97 7.74 -18.54
CA VAL A 49 9.73 6.59 -18.03
C VAL A 49 9.18 5.30 -18.64
N HIS A 50 10.10 4.41 -19.04
CA HIS A 50 9.69 3.09 -19.53
C HIS A 50 9.59 2.13 -18.36
N PHE A 51 8.62 1.24 -18.41
CA PHE A 51 8.39 0.20 -17.41
C PHE A 51 7.95 -1.10 -18.09
N ASP A 52 8.25 -2.22 -17.44
CA ASP A 52 7.74 -3.51 -17.87
C ASP A 52 6.20 -3.51 -17.75
N PRO A 53 5.49 -4.02 -18.76
CA PRO A 53 4.03 -4.07 -18.71
C PRO A 53 3.59 -4.94 -17.52
N PRO A 54 2.56 -4.49 -16.78
CA PRO A 54 2.03 -5.25 -15.65
C PRO A 54 1.64 -6.68 -16.09
N ARG A 55 2.09 -7.66 -15.34
CA ARG A 55 1.75 -9.08 -15.59
C ARG A 55 0.97 -9.63 -14.41
N ARG A 56 0.06 -10.53 -14.68
CA ARG A 56 -0.67 -11.23 -13.62
C ARG A 56 0.35 -11.92 -12.69
N ASN A 57 0.24 -11.65 -11.39
CA ASN A 57 1.14 -12.15 -10.34
C ASN A 57 2.59 -11.60 -10.43
N ALA A 58 2.84 -10.51 -11.15
CA ALA A 58 4.11 -9.80 -11.07
C ALA A 58 4.17 -8.99 -9.76
N TYR A 59 5.36 -8.82 -9.24
CA TYR A 59 5.69 -7.90 -8.14
C TYR A 59 7.01 -7.20 -8.44
N PRO A 60 7.06 -5.89 -8.32
CA PRO A 60 5.93 -4.96 -8.18
C PRO A 60 5.09 -4.85 -9.47
N ASP A 61 3.94 -4.16 -9.41
CA ASP A 61 3.07 -3.92 -10.58
C ASP A 61 3.81 -3.24 -11.74
N PHE A 62 4.67 -2.26 -11.43
CA PHE A 62 5.49 -1.54 -12.40
C PHE A 62 6.97 -1.61 -12.01
N SER A 63 7.79 -2.19 -12.88
CA SER A 63 9.26 -2.17 -12.78
C SER A 63 9.82 -1.18 -13.80
N LEU A 64 10.50 -0.12 -13.36
CA LEU A 64 11.08 0.87 -14.27
C LEU A 64 12.29 0.27 -14.99
N VAL A 65 12.48 0.62 -16.27
CA VAL A 65 13.58 0.11 -17.08
C VAL A 65 14.87 0.88 -16.83
N GLU A 66 14.80 2.21 -16.82
CA GLU A 66 15.96 3.08 -16.67
C GLU A 66 16.39 3.32 -15.22
N TYR A 67 15.52 2.99 -14.27
CA TYR A 67 15.74 3.22 -12.85
C TYR A 67 15.62 1.90 -12.07
N ALA A 68 16.45 1.75 -11.07
CA ALA A 68 16.35 0.60 -10.16
C ALA A 68 15.20 0.80 -9.16
N GLU A 69 13.98 1.05 -9.67
CA GLU A 69 12.77 1.31 -8.90
C GLU A 69 11.59 0.50 -9.43
N GLY A 70 10.64 0.28 -8.53
CA GLY A 70 9.36 -0.34 -8.85
C GLY A 70 8.24 0.20 -7.97
N TYR A 71 7.02 0.14 -8.48
CA TYR A 71 5.81 0.65 -7.84
C TYR A 71 4.76 -0.44 -7.72
N GLU A 72 4.33 -0.68 -6.49
CA GLU A 72 3.19 -1.55 -6.17
C GLU A 72 1.96 -0.67 -5.88
N VAL A 73 0.85 -0.91 -6.54
CA VAL A 73 -0.32 -0.02 -6.52
C VAL A 73 -1.49 -0.68 -5.79
N LYS A 74 -2.09 0.06 -4.85
CA LYS A 74 -3.21 -0.41 -4.03
C LYS A 74 -4.34 0.63 -4.04
N GLY A 75 -5.41 0.31 -4.76
CA GLY A 75 -6.65 1.08 -4.74
C GLY A 75 -7.57 0.58 -3.62
N LEU A 76 -8.01 1.47 -2.74
CA LEU A 76 -8.84 1.15 -1.58
C LEU A 76 -10.16 1.89 -1.64
N ALA A 77 -11.27 1.14 -1.55
CA ALA A 77 -12.58 1.76 -1.37
C ALA A 77 -12.70 2.35 0.05
N TRP A 78 -13.22 3.58 0.16
CA TRP A 78 -13.39 4.28 1.43
C TRP A 78 -14.80 4.88 1.55
N PRO A 79 -15.47 4.75 2.71
CA PRO A 79 -15.10 3.94 3.87
C PRO A 79 -15.10 2.43 3.55
N GLY A 80 -14.34 1.65 4.33
CA GLY A 80 -14.23 0.21 4.14
C GLY A 80 -12.90 -0.33 4.64
N ARG A 81 -11.99 -0.75 3.75
CA ARG A 81 -10.66 -1.25 4.11
C ARG A 81 -9.70 -0.11 4.46
N GLU A 82 -9.83 0.43 5.65
CA GLU A 82 -9.04 1.57 6.09
C GLU A 82 -7.75 1.15 6.79
N ARG A 83 -7.78 0.01 7.50
CA ARG A 83 -6.72 -0.41 8.41
C ARG A 83 -5.68 -1.29 7.75
N ASP A 84 -6.10 -2.19 6.89
CA ASP A 84 -5.24 -3.19 6.28
C ASP A 84 -5.53 -3.40 4.79
N TYR A 85 -4.57 -4.03 4.11
CA TYR A 85 -4.72 -4.43 2.72
C TYR A 85 -4.11 -5.80 2.48
N ASP A 86 -4.55 -6.46 1.42
CA ASP A 86 -4.01 -7.74 1.00
C ASP A 86 -2.80 -7.54 0.10
N SER A 87 -1.67 -8.10 0.48
CA SER A 87 -0.46 -8.10 -0.33
C SER A 87 -0.20 -9.45 -1.03
N ASN A 88 -1.26 -10.25 -1.18
CA ASN A 88 -1.15 -11.60 -1.74
C ASN A 88 -0.05 -12.42 -1.04
N SER A 89 0.90 -12.97 -1.77
CA SER A 89 1.99 -13.77 -1.22
C SER A 89 3.29 -12.98 -0.99
N GLN A 90 3.25 -11.65 -1.13
CA GLN A 90 4.43 -10.80 -1.01
C GLN A 90 4.34 -9.91 0.23
N ILE A 91 5.30 -10.03 1.14
CA ILE A 91 5.48 -9.08 2.26
C ILE A 91 5.99 -7.76 1.69
N PRO A 92 5.48 -6.60 2.16
CA PRO A 92 6.02 -5.31 1.77
C PRO A 92 7.51 -5.22 2.11
N VAL A 93 8.30 -4.83 1.14
CA VAL A 93 9.75 -4.64 1.26
C VAL A 93 10.17 -3.38 0.53
N GLY A 94 11.20 -2.70 1.04
CA GLY A 94 11.78 -1.53 0.39
C GLY A 94 12.74 -1.86 -0.75
N TYR A 95 13.17 -3.12 -0.84
CA TYR A 95 14.04 -3.59 -1.92
C TYR A 95 13.62 -4.98 -2.39
N HIS A 96 13.53 -5.15 -3.71
CA HIS A 96 13.24 -6.42 -4.34
C HIS A 96 14.01 -6.54 -5.67
N HIS A 97 14.79 -7.63 -5.81
CA HIS A 97 15.60 -7.88 -7.00
C HIS A 97 16.45 -6.69 -7.45
N GLY A 98 17.11 -6.01 -6.50
CA GLY A 98 17.97 -4.87 -6.77
C GLY A 98 17.23 -3.55 -7.06
N ARG A 99 15.92 -3.52 -6.93
CA ARG A 99 15.06 -2.34 -7.11
C ARG A 99 14.56 -1.82 -5.79
N GLN A 100 14.51 -0.52 -5.65
CA GLN A 100 13.81 0.17 -4.57
C GLN A 100 12.31 0.10 -4.84
N ILE A 101 11.51 -0.29 -3.84
CA ILE A 101 10.07 -0.52 -4.01
C ILE A 101 9.28 0.53 -3.26
N PHE A 102 8.40 1.19 -3.99
CA PHE A 102 7.43 2.13 -3.46
C PHE A 102 6.01 1.57 -3.59
N TYR A 103 5.18 1.82 -2.60
CA TYR A 103 3.77 1.49 -2.57
C TYR A 103 2.94 2.74 -2.80
N VAL A 104 1.96 2.66 -3.66
CA VAL A 104 1.05 3.76 -3.99
C VAL A 104 -0.35 3.37 -3.54
N PHE A 105 -0.80 3.97 -2.45
CA PHE A 105 -2.16 3.77 -1.93
C PHE A 105 -3.03 4.95 -2.35
N GLY A 106 -4.12 4.67 -3.06
CA GLY A 106 -5.14 5.66 -3.39
C GLY A 106 -6.48 5.24 -2.81
N ARG A 107 -7.16 6.13 -2.08
CA ARG A 107 -8.53 5.88 -1.64
C ARG A 107 -9.53 6.60 -2.53
N TYR A 108 -10.61 5.90 -2.84
CA TYR A 108 -11.72 6.37 -3.67
C TYR A 108 -13.06 6.08 -3.00
N PRO A 109 -14.16 6.78 -3.36
CA PRO A 109 -15.46 6.57 -2.74
C PRO A 109 -15.93 5.12 -2.89
N ALA A 110 -16.34 4.50 -1.77
CA ALA A 110 -16.98 3.19 -1.78
C ALA A 110 -18.43 3.26 -2.27
N ASP A 111 -19.11 4.39 -1.99
CA ASP A 111 -20.51 4.62 -2.37
C ASP A 111 -20.63 4.82 -3.89
N PRO A 112 -21.35 3.93 -4.60
CA PRO A 112 -21.62 4.10 -6.03
C PRO A 112 -22.33 5.42 -6.39
N ALA A 113 -23.05 6.04 -5.46
CA ALA A 113 -23.70 7.33 -5.67
C ALA A 113 -22.68 8.48 -5.90
N ALA A 114 -21.46 8.31 -5.44
CA ALA A 114 -20.35 9.24 -5.70
C ALA A 114 -19.66 9.00 -7.06
N HIS A 115 -20.09 7.97 -7.81
CA HIS A 115 -19.54 7.64 -9.12
C HIS A 115 -20.38 8.26 -10.23
N GLN A 116 -19.70 8.87 -11.20
CA GLN A 116 -20.34 9.40 -12.40
C GLN A 116 -20.46 8.30 -13.45
N ASP A 117 -21.67 7.98 -13.89
CA ASP A 117 -21.88 7.06 -15.01
C ASP A 117 -21.50 7.77 -16.33
N ILE A 118 -20.59 7.16 -17.08
CA ILE A 118 -20.14 7.65 -18.39
C ILE A 118 -20.64 6.76 -19.55
N GLY A 119 -21.62 5.91 -19.28
CA GLY A 119 -22.22 5.00 -20.24
C GLY A 119 -21.44 3.69 -20.46
N ASN A 120 -22.10 2.74 -21.12
CA ASN A 120 -21.54 1.43 -21.44
C ASN A 120 -21.04 0.63 -20.22
N GLY A 121 -21.65 0.84 -19.05
CA GLY A 121 -21.24 0.19 -17.79
C GLY A 121 -19.93 0.74 -17.20
N ARG A 122 -19.44 1.87 -17.70
CA ARG A 122 -18.26 2.57 -17.21
C ARG A 122 -18.66 3.67 -16.22
N SER A 123 -17.82 3.93 -15.26
CA SER A 123 -18.00 5.03 -14.31
C SER A 123 -16.69 5.74 -14.04
N GLN A 124 -16.78 6.97 -13.55
CA GLN A 124 -15.63 7.75 -13.10
C GLN A 124 -15.84 8.18 -11.66
N TYR A 125 -14.73 8.28 -10.90
CA TYR A 125 -14.77 8.71 -9.51
C TYR A 125 -13.44 9.34 -9.08
N PRO A 126 -13.47 10.27 -8.08
CA PRO A 126 -12.28 10.99 -7.65
C PRO A 126 -11.37 10.14 -6.76
N ILE A 127 -10.11 10.54 -6.66
CA ILE A 127 -9.23 10.15 -5.59
C ILE A 127 -9.52 11.05 -4.38
N ILE A 128 -9.80 10.45 -3.23
CA ILE A 128 -10.03 11.16 -1.97
C ILE A 128 -8.71 11.59 -1.35
N ASP A 129 -7.77 10.66 -1.30
CA ASP A 129 -6.41 10.88 -0.83
C ASP A 129 -5.45 9.84 -1.42
N LEU A 130 -4.15 10.11 -1.28
CA LEU A 130 -3.10 9.24 -1.79
C LEU A 130 -1.89 9.29 -0.88
N VAL A 131 -1.34 8.13 -0.56
CA VAL A 131 -0.02 8.01 0.07
C VAL A 131 0.89 7.19 -0.83
N LEU A 132 2.01 7.77 -1.23
CA LEU A 132 3.12 7.06 -1.83
C LEU A 132 4.16 6.84 -0.74
N CYS A 133 4.53 5.59 -0.45
CA CYS A 133 5.50 5.30 0.61
C CYS A 133 6.52 4.24 0.20
N HIS A 134 7.72 4.33 0.76
CA HIS A 134 8.73 3.27 0.64
C HIS A 134 8.24 1.98 1.31
N GLY A 135 8.53 0.82 0.72
CA GLY A 135 8.04 -0.46 1.23
C GLY A 135 8.49 -0.78 2.65
N ASP A 136 9.69 -0.36 3.05
CA ASP A 136 10.18 -0.56 4.41
C ASP A 136 9.37 0.26 5.44
N PHE A 137 8.73 1.37 5.05
CA PHE A 137 7.83 2.08 5.94
C PHE A 137 6.70 1.18 6.43
N LEU A 138 6.17 0.33 5.55
CA LEU A 138 5.09 -0.59 5.89
C LEU A 138 5.55 -1.77 6.75
N ASN A 139 6.78 -2.21 6.61
CA ASN A 139 7.32 -3.43 7.23
C ASN A 139 8.51 -3.19 8.16
N ALA A 140 8.68 -1.99 8.69
CA ALA A 140 9.84 -1.69 9.53
C ALA A 140 9.84 -2.42 10.88
N ASP A 141 8.69 -2.79 11.41
CA ASP A 141 8.55 -3.52 12.67
C ASP A 141 8.67 -5.05 12.55
N ARG A 142 8.64 -5.58 11.31
CA ARG A 142 8.74 -7.03 11.00
C ARG A 142 7.74 -7.91 11.74
N SER A 143 6.59 -7.38 12.12
CA SER A 143 5.57 -8.05 12.93
C SER A 143 4.45 -8.70 12.12
N TYR A 144 4.60 -8.86 10.79
CA TYR A 144 3.56 -9.37 9.92
C TYR A 144 3.21 -10.81 10.16
N VAL A 145 1.90 -11.08 10.14
CA VAL A 145 1.32 -12.40 10.26
C VAL A 145 0.48 -12.71 9.04
N HIS A 146 0.60 -13.91 8.48
CA HIS A 146 -0.33 -14.43 7.51
C HIS A 146 -1.72 -14.59 8.11
N LYS A 147 -2.76 -14.19 7.36
CA LYS A 147 -4.14 -14.48 7.70
C LYS A 147 -4.82 -15.23 6.57
N ASN A 148 -5.61 -16.25 6.91
CA ASN A 148 -6.52 -16.88 5.97
C ASN A 148 -7.81 -16.08 5.91
N LYS A 149 -8.14 -15.56 4.72
CA LYS A 149 -9.29 -14.67 4.57
C LYS A 149 -10.63 -15.35 4.41
N ASN A 150 -10.70 -16.60 4.04
CA ASN A 150 -11.99 -17.20 3.71
C ASN A 150 -12.06 -18.68 4.09
N ILE A 151 -12.45 -18.92 5.31
CA ILE A 151 -12.64 -20.27 5.88
C ILE A 151 -13.76 -21.05 5.16
N LYS A 152 -14.78 -20.35 4.66
CA LYS A 152 -15.99 -20.98 4.08
C LYS A 152 -15.76 -21.69 2.74
N SER A 153 -14.68 -21.39 2.04
CA SER A 153 -14.39 -22.00 0.73
C SER A 153 -13.38 -23.14 0.77
N PHE A 154 -13.03 -23.61 1.96
CA PHE A 154 -12.20 -24.78 2.11
C PHE A 154 -13.01 -26.04 1.75
N GLY A 155 -12.75 -26.54 0.58
CA GLY A 155 -13.29 -27.79 0.10
C GLY A 155 -12.39 -28.98 0.45
N THR A 156 -12.34 -29.94 -0.42
CA THR A 156 -11.65 -31.22 -0.22
C THR A 156 -10.14 -31.22 -0.53
N TYR A 157 -9.54 -30.08 -0.88
CA TYR A 157 -8.16 -30.00 -1.38
C TYR A 157 -7.31 -29.05 -0.53
N GLY A 158 -6.87 -29.50 0.66
CA GLY A 158 -6.23 -28.66 1.68
C GLY A 158 -5.03 -27.82 1.19
N ASP A 159 -4.07 -28.40 0.49
CA ASP A 159 -2.86 -27.72 0.01
C ASP A 159 -3.11 -26.70 -1.10
N ILE A 160 -4.06 -26.97 -1.99
CA ILE A 160 -4.51 -26.06 -3.05
C ILE A 160 -5.15 -24.83 -2.42
N MET A 161 -5.94 -25.03 -1.36
CA MET A 161 -6.61 -23.94 -0.66
C MET A 161 -5.64 -23.05 0.11
N ILE A 162 -4.60 -23.59 0.71
CA ILE A 162 -3.53 -22.81 1.32
C ILE A 162 -2.91 -21.87 0.30
N ARG A 163 -2.65 -22.32 -0.91
CA ARG A 163 -2.12 -21.49 -2.00
C ARG A 163 -3.09 -20.41 -2.42
N ASP A 164 -4.36 -20.75 -2.61
CA ASP A 164 -5.37 -19.84 -3.12
C ASP A 164 -5.80 -18.77 -2.13
N ARG A 165 -5.65 -19.03 -0.82
CA ARG A 165 -6.11 -18.15 0.26
C ARG A 165 -5.00 -17.59 1.12
N LYS A 166 -3.78 -17.90 0.78
CA LYS A 166 -2.59 -17.44 1.45
C LYS A 166 -2.34 -15.97 1.12
N MET A 167 -2.64 -15.11 2.06
CA MET A 167 -2.46 -13.68 1.93
C MET A 167 -1.74 -13.10 3.14
N TYR A 168 -0.77 -12.23 2.89
CA TYR A 168 -0.29 -11.33 3.91
C TYR A 168 -1.27 -10.17 4.03
N VAL A 169 -1.64 -9.86 5.24
CA VAL A 169 -2.45 -8.69 5.56
C VAL A 169 -1.53 -7.68 6.23
N ALA A 170 -1.33 -6.57 5.58
CA ALA A 170 -0.40 -5.53 6.02
C ALA A 170 -1.17 -4.25 6.36
N PRO A 171 -0.70 -3.44 7.33
CA PRO A 171 -1.34 -2.17 7.64
C PRO A 171 -1.19 -1.21 6.46
N THR A 172 -2.24 -0.41 6.22
CA THR A 172 -2.14 0.69 5.28
C THR A 172 -1.34 1.85 5.89
N PRO A 173 -0.75 2.74 5.10
CA PRO A 173 -0.10 3.93 5.66
C PRO A 173 -1.10 4.83 6.40
N PHE A 174 -2.38 4.79 6.04
CA PHE A 174 -3.45 5.53 6.72
C PHE A 174 -3.72 5.03 8.15
N SER A 175 -3.51 3.74 8.42
CA SER A 175 -3.62 3.16 9.76
C SER A 175 -2.34 3.28 10.59
N LEU A 176 -1.24 3.61 9.95
CA LEU A 176 0.05 3.82 10.62
C LEU A 176 0.29 5.29 11.00
N THR A 177 -0.44 6.23 10.37
CA THR A 177 -0.19 7.67 10.53
C THR A 177 -1.45 8.47 10.78
N GLU A 178 -1.31 9.55 11.52
CA GLU A 178 -2.27 10.65 11.57
C GLU A 178 -1.87 11.74 10.57
N GLY A 179 -2.85 12.49 10.08
CA GLY A 179 -2.62 13.65 9.21
C GLY A 179 -2.53 13.33 7.72
N THR A 180 -2.66 12.07 7.30
CA THR A 180 -2.66 11.66 5.87
C THR A 180 -4.04 11.64 5.25
N THR A 181 -5.10 11.45 6.04
CA THR A 181 -6.49 11.36 5.54
C THR A 181 -6.94 12.64 4.85
N GLY A 182 -7.49 12.53 3.65
CA GLY A 182 -7.96 13.63 2.81
C GLY A 182 -6.83 14.43 2.15
N LEU A 183 -5.60 13.94 2.19
CA LEU A 183 -4.41 14.66 1.70
C LEU A 183 -3.53 13.71 0.86
N LEU A 184 -2.67 14.30 0.02
CA LEU A 184 -1.67 13.54 -0.70
C LEU A 184 -0.34 13.68 0.04
N THR A 185 0.31 12.55 0.34
CA THR A 185 1.53 12.52 1.17
C THR A 185 2.53 11.53 0.58
N LEU A 186 3.80 11.92 0.53
CA LEU A 186 4.93 11.07 0.17
C LEU A 186 5.70 10.72 1.46
N ILE A 187 5.98 9.43 1.70
CA ILE A 187 6.75 8.96 2.87
C ILE A 187 7.95 8.15 2.38
N VAL A 188 9.14 8.66 2.64
CA VAL A 188 10.39 8.06 2.16
C VAL A 188 11.42 7.97 3.28
N PRO A 189 12.44 7.10 3.17
CA PRO A 189 13.57 7.07 4.10
C PRO A 189 14.22 8.45 4.25
N GLU A 190 14.68 8.78 5.47
CA GLU A 190 15.27 10.09 5.80
C GLU A 190 16.49 10.43 4.92
N GLU A 191 17.17 9.41 4.39
CA GLU A 191 18.33 9.56 3.52
C GLU A 191 17.96 10.11 2.12
N LEU A 192 16.68 10.02 1.72
CA LEU A 192 16.22 10.57 0.46
C LEU A 192 15.84 12.05 0.64
N SER A 193 16.75 12.92 0.21
CA SER A 193 16.52 14.36 0.26
C SER A 193 15.51 14.81 -0.79
N ALA A 194 14.46 15.49 -0.36
CA ALA A 194 13.45 16.03 -1.24
C ALA A 194 13.97 17.25 -2.03
N PRO A 195 13.57 17.40 -3.32
CA PRO A 195 13.84 18.60 -4.08
C PRO A 195 13.06 19.83 -3.57
N GLU A 196 13.41 21.01 -4.05
CA GLU A 196 12.91 22.30 -3.57
C GLU A 196 11.37 22.45 -3.49
N PRO A 197 10.53 21.94 -4.43
CA PRO A 197 9.09 22.13 -4.35
C PRO A 197 8.42 21.38 -3.19
N PHE A 198 9.16 20.53 -2.47
CA PHE A 198 8.64 19.76 -1.34
C PHE A 198 8.88 20.46 0.00
N GLN A 199 7.98 20.21 0.94
CA GLN A 199 8.11 20.57 2.34
C GLN A 199 8.01 19.33 3.22
N ASN A 200 8.85 19.27 4.25
CA ASN A 200 8.74 18.27 5.31
C ASN A 200 7.51 18.59 6.18
N VAL A 201 6.63 17.61 6.35
CA VAL A 201 5.43 17.71 7.19
C VAL A 201 5.41 16.71 8.34
N GLY A 202 6.47 15.92 8.53
CA GLY A 202 6.60 15.01 9.66
C GLY A 202 7.83 14.11 9.59
N LEU A 203 8.40 13.81 10.74
CA LEU A 203 9.40 12.78 10.93
C LEU A 203 8.72 11.58 11.58
N LEU A 204 8.82 10.43 10.91
CA LEU A 204 8.16 9.21 11.29
C LEU A 204 9.21 8.19 11.71
N VAL A 205 9.09 7.66 12.92
CA VAL A 205 10.03 6.65 13.44
C VAL A 205 9.27 5.36 13.67
N ARG A 206 9.74 4.28 13.05
CA ARG A 206 9.26 2.93 13.29
C ARG A 206 10.33 2.11 13.99
N THR A 207 9.92 1.30 14.96
CA THR A 207 10.83 0.50 15.79
C THR A 207 10.55 -0.97 15.55
N GLU A 208 11.60 -1.76 15.33
CA GLU A 208 11.47 -3.21 15.20
C GLU A 208 10.94 -3.84 16.49
N SER A 209 9.99 -4.74 16.33
CA SER A 209 9.38 -5.47 17.46
C SER A 209 10.36 -6.44 18.12
N THR A 210 10.04 -6.86 19.35
CA THR A 210 10.84 -7.82 20.14
C THR A 210 10.89 -9.20 19.50
N ASP A 211 9.82 -9.55 18.79
CA ASP A 211 9.68 -10.84 18.13
C ASP A 211 9.44 -10.65 16.64
N MET A 212 9.92 -11.59 15.84
CA MET A 212 9.72 -11.63 14.40
C MET A 212 9.06 -12.96 14.00
N VAL A 213 8.28 -12.92 12.93
CA VAL A 213 7.69 -14.13 12.36
C VAL A 213 8.75 -14.88 11.56
N VAL A 214 9.05 -16.11 11.95
CA VAL A 214 10.06 -16.96 11.28
C VAL A 214 9.45 -18.14 10.52
N GLY A 215 8.16 -18.39 10.70
CA GLY A 215 7.46 -19.47 10.01
C GLY A 215 5.98 -19.49 10.31
N TYR A 216 5.31 -20.44 9.69
CA TYR A 216 3.88 -20.69 9.89
C TYR A 216 3.60 -22.18 9.97
N SER A 217 2.69 -22.55 10.84
CA SER A 217 2.03 -23.84 10.85
C SER A 217 0.56 -23.67 10.47
N PHE A 218 0.02 -24.64 9.77
CA PHE A 218 -1.36 -24.66 9.36
C PHE A 218 -2.06 -25.91 9.90
N ASP A 219 -3.08 -25.71 10.71
CA ASP A 219 -3.93 -26.82 11.19
C ASP A 219 -5.07 -27.05 10.19
N LEU A 220 -4.97 -28.14 9.43
CA LEU A 220 -5.98 -28.54 8.45
C LEU A 220 -7.35 -28.86 9.08
N ARG A 221 -7.38 -29.22 10.36
CA ARG A 221 -8.61 -29.58 11.05
C ARG A 221 -9.40 -28.34 11.49
N THR A 222 -8.71 -27.33 12.01
CA THR A 222 -9.35 -26.08 12.46
C THR A 222 -9.31 -24.99 11.40
N ASN A 223 -8.52 -25.19 10.34
CA ASN A 223 -8.27 -24.21 9.29
C ASN A 223 -7.59 -22.94 9.81
N GLU A 224 -6.78 -23.08 10.83
CA GLU A 224 -6.06 -21.99 11.45
C GLU A 224 -4.63 -21.91 10.97
N LEU A 225 -4.18 -20.69 10.69
CA LEU A 225 -2.79 -20.37 10.40
C LEU A 225 -2.16 -19.75 11.64
N GLN A 226 -1.14 -20.43 12.19
CA GLN A 226 -0.42 -19.96 13.37
C GLN A 226 0.98 -19.50 12.98
N ALA A 227 1.34 -18.30 13.42
CA ALA A 227 2.69 -17.79 13.23
C ALA A 227 3.64 -18.42 14.26
N THR A 228 4.82 -18.81 13.79
CA THR A 228 5.93 -19.19 14.66
C THR A 228 6.79 -17.93 14.87
N LEU A 229 6.94 -17.53 16.12
CA LEU A 229 7.72 -16.37 16.51
C LEU A 229 9.10 -16.78 17.02
N ALA A 230 10.08 -15.93 16.77
CA ALA A 230 11.41 -16.02 17.40
C ALA A 230 11.85 -14.61 17.84
N PRO A 231 12.74 -14.52 18.84
CA PRO A 231 13.29 -13.25 19.23
C PRO A 231 13.92 -12.53 18.03
N ASN A 232 13.63 -11.24 17.87
CA ASN A 232 14.20 -10.42 16.82
C ASN A 232 15.60 -9.94 17.25
N PRO A 233 16.69 -10.33 16.58
CA PRO A 233 18.04 -9.88 16.92
C PRO A 233 18.24 -8.37 16.72
N SER A 234 17.36 -7.72 15.95
CA SER A 234 17.35 -6.28 15.69
C SER A 234 16.28 -5.54 16.50
N ALA A 235 15.70 -6.16 17.53
CA ALA A 235 14.68 -5.55 18.38
C ALA A 235 15.10 -4.17 18.88
N GLY A 236 14.21 -3.18 18.78
CA GLY A 236 14.47 -1.81 19.17
C GLY A 236 15.22 -0.97 18.13
N THR A 237 15.65 -1.54 17.01
CA THR A 237 16.22 -0.76 15.90
C THR A 237 15.19 0.22 15.35
N GLN A 238 15.59 1.47 15.18
CA GLN A 238 14.75 2.54 14.67
C GLN A 238 15.02 2.78 13.19
N HIS A 239 13.92 2.83 12.42
CA HIS A 239 13.91 3.24 11.03
C HIS A 239 13.23 4.59 10.91
N ARG A 240 13.89 5.54 10.27
CA ARG A 240 13.46 6.94 10.18
C ARG A 240 12.96 7.24 8.77
N PHE A 241 11.78 7.84 8.70
CA PHE A 241 11.15 8.25 7.44
C PHE A 241 10.69 9.69 7.55
N VAL A 242 10.64 10.38 6.41
CA VAL A 242 10.13 11.75 6.33
C VAL A 242 8.87 11.75 5.49
N ALA A 243 7.83 12.41 6.01
CA ALA A 243 6.62 12.71 5.26
C ALA A 243 6.78 14.04 4.55
N TYR A 244 6.55 14.05 3.24
CA TYR A 244 6.64 15.23 2.39
C TYR A 244 5.30 15.54 1.71
N ARG A 245 5.11 16.83 1.42
CA ARG A 245 4.08 17.33 0.49
C ARG A 245 4.67 18.43 -0.37
N LEU A 246 4.01 18.74 -1.49
CA LEU A 246 4.36 19.95 -2.23
C LEU A 246 4.05 21.19 -1.39
N LYS A 247 4.84 22.26 -1.49
CA LYS A 247 4.63 23.53 -0.77
C LYS A 247 3.28 24.19 -1.10
N THR A 248 2.66 23.81 -2.20
CA THR A 248 1.31 24.25 -2.60
C THR A 248 0.19 23.51 -1.88
N GLN A 249 0.51 22.47 -1.10
CA GLN A 249 -0.44 21.67 -0.36
C GLN A 249 -0.52 22.07 1.12
N SER A 250 -1.37 21.36 1.88
CA SER A 250 -1.53 21.56 3.31
C SER A 250 -0.23 21.32 4.10
N THR A 251 0.02 22.18 5.08
CA THR A 251 1.11 22.04 6.05
C THR A 251 0.72 21.19 7.27
N LYS A 252 -0.49 20.61 7.29
CA LYS A 252 -0.95 19.77 8.41
C LYS A 252 0.12 18.70 8.72
N PRO A 253 0.59 18.60 9.97
CA PRO A 253 1.64 17.64 10.31
C PRO A 253 1.17 16.19 10.13
N VAL A 254 2.14 15.31 9.87
CA VAL A 254 1.98 13.87 9.85
C VAL A 254 2.78 13.29 11.01
N SER A 255 2.14 12.42 11.78
CA SER A 255 2.77 11.71 12.91
C SER A 255 2.43 10.22 12.86
N MET A 256 3.21 9.40 13.56
CA MET A 256 2.86 7.99 13.76
C MET A 256 1.64 7.90 14.68
N LEU A 257 0.69 7.02 14.31
CA LEU A 257 -0.35 6.60 15.25
C LEU A 257 0.30 5.79 16.38
N VAL A 258 0.03 6.18 17.60
CA VAL A 258 0.43 5.38 18.77
C VAL A 258 -0.57 4.21 18.85
N PRO A 259 -0.12 2.94 18.82
CA PRO A 259 -1.03 1.81 19.01
C PRO A 259 -1.70 1.96 20.38
N THR A 260 -3.00 2.19 20.40
CA THR A 260 -3.79 1.99 21.62
C THR A 260 -3.89 0.49 21.86
N ALA A 261 -3.77 0.05 23.10
CA ALA A 261 -3.74 -1.38 23.52
C ALA A 261 -4.98 -2.21 23.11
N ASP A 262 -5.98 -1.58 22.51
CA ASP A 262 -7.26 -2.18 22.11
C ASP A 262 -7.27 -2.89 20.75
N PHE A 263 -6.14 -2.97 20.04
CA PHE A 263 -6.10 -3.57 18.70
C PHE A 263 -6.10 -5.13 18.66
N ALA A 264 -6.25 -5.78 19.80
CA ALA A 264 -6.14 -7.25 19.87
C ALA A 264 -7.45 -8.01 19.57
N THR A 265 -8.60 -7.34 19.47
CA THR A 265 -9.90 -8.01 19.31
C THR A 265 -10.88 -7.23 18.44
N ASP A 266 -10.64 -7.17 17.14
CA ASP A 266 -11.75 -6.93 16.21
C ASP A 266 -12.03 -8.22 15.45
N THR A 267 -13.09 -8.87 15.88
CA THR A 267 -13.81 -9.93 15.17
C THR A 267 -14.17 -9.44 13.78
N ILE A 268 -13.75 -10.20 12.78
CA ILE A 268 -14.14 -10.04 11.40
C ILE A 268 -15.66 -10.13 11.32
N GLU A 269 -16.34 -9.01 11.11
CA GLU A 269 -17.73 -9.06 10.66
C GLU A 269 -17.74 -9.60 9.23
N ASP A 270 -18.33 -10.78 9.08
CA ASP A 270 -18.62 -11.42 7.81
C ASP A 270 -19.54 -10.51 6.97
N GLU A 271 -19.03 -9.87 5.96
CA GLU A 271 -19.87 -9.41 4.87
C GLU A 271 -20.36 -10.63 4.08
N ALA A 272 -21.52 -11.15 4.51
CA ALA A 272 -22.33 -12.06 3.72
C ALA A 272 -23.12 -11.22 2.70
N SER A 273 -22.80 -11.32 1.42
CA SER A 273 -23.73 -11.37 0.27
C SER A 273 -22.96 -11.28 -1.04
#